data_0a0867f05de10a31b76b7e65558b76e5
#
_entry.id   0a0867f05de10a31b76b7e65558b76e5
#
_cell.length_a   1.000
_cell.length_b   1.000
_cell.length_c   1.000
_cell.angle_alpha   90.00
_cell.angle_beta   90.00
_cell.angle_gamma   90.00
#
_symmetry.space_group_name_H-M   'P 1'
#
loop_
_entity.id
_entity.type
_entity.pdbx_description
1 polymer ?
#
loop_
_entity_poly.entity_id
_entity_poly.type
_entity_poly.pdbx_seq_one_letter_code
_entity_poly.pdbx_strand_id
1 'polypeptide(L)'
;MSDKSSAPVRIVVMEGDGIGPEITAATLDVLGTAARVFALDLSFSPVTVGFAALRAHGSTLPDAAAEAASAADAVILGPVSHNDYPPVAQGGLNPSGELR
;
A
#
# COMPACT_ATOMS: atom_id res chain seq x y z
N MET A 1 8.86 -26.71 -6.25
CA MET A 1 8.43 -26.46 -6.45
C MET A 1 7.72 -26.08 -7.08
N SER A 2 7.63 -26.33 -7.15
CA SER A 2 7.11 -25.92 -7.83
C SER A 2 6.24 -25.44 -7.82
N ASP A 3 5.81 -25.67 -7.36
CA ASP A 3 4.93 -25.11 -7.34
C ASP A 3 4.82 -23.91 -7.20
N LYS A 4 5.60 -23.52 -7.05
CA LYS A 4 5.67 -22.32 -7.13
C LYS A 4 5.27 -21.75 -8.27
N SER A 5 5.27 -22.26 -9.08
CA SER A 5 4.65 -21.83 -10.25
C SER A 5 3.20 -21.57 -10.04
N SER A 6 2.78 -21.59 -8.82
CA SER A 6 1.46 -21.13 -8.43
C SER A 6 1.36 -19.63 -8.62
N ALA A 7 0.26 -19.04 -8.25
CA ALA A 7 -0.01 -17.63 -8.42
C ALA A 7 1.08 -16.77 -7.75
N PRO A 8 1.40 -15.62 -8.33
CA PRO A 8 2.38 -14.72 -7.72
C PRO A 8 1.91 -14.21 -6.36
N VAL A 9 2.85 -13.81 -5.53
CA VAL A 9 2.54 -13.12 -4.28
C VAL A 9 2.02 -11.72 -4.65
N ARG A 10 0.81 -11.42 -4.24
CA ARG A 10 0.17 -10.12 -4.56
C ARG A 10 0.42 -9.14 -3.44
N ILE A 11 1.08 -8.05 -3.77
CA ILE A 11 1.45 -7.01 -2.81
C ILE A 11 0.76 -5.71 -3.20
N VAL A 12 -0.09 -5.20 -2.32
CA VAL A 12 -0.69 -3.88 -2.48
C VAL A 12 0.31 -2.85 -1.96
N VAL A 13 0.53 -1.80 -2.74
CA VAL A 13 1.50 -0.76 -2.43
C VAL A 13 0.77 0.55 -2.19
N MET A 14 0.88 1.09 -0.98
CA MET A 14 0.29 2.35 -0.57
C MET A 14 1.42 3.30 -0.19
N GLU A 15 1.66 4.30 -1.03
CA GLU A 15 2.79 5.22 -0.84
C GLU A 15 2.67 6.09 0.40
N GLY A 16 1.44 6.46 0.72
CA GLY A 16 1.20 7.33 1.86
C GLY A 16 1.40 8.80 1.52
N ASP A 17 1.88 9.56 2.49
CA ASP A 17 1.97 11.01 2.41
C ASP A 17 3.42 11.48 2.39
N GLY A 18 3.61 12.77 2.13
CA GLY A 18 4.91 13.42 2.25
C GLY A 18 5.99 12.75 1.40
N ILE A 19 7.00 12.20 2.05
CA ILE A 19 8.11 11.53 1.36
C ILE A 19 7.78 10.07 0.99
N GLY A 20 6.53 9.64 1.21
CA GLY A 20 6.09 8.28 0.91
C GLY A 20 6.45 7.79 -0.48
N PRO A 21 6.14 8.56 -1.55
CA PRO A 21 6.47 8.13 -2.91
C PRO A 21 7.96 7.83 -3.11
N GLU A 22 8.84 8.66 -2.55
CA GLU A 22 10.28 8.48 -2.69
C GLU A 22 10.76 7.23 -1.94
N ILE A 23 10.32 7.06 -0.71
CA ILE A 23 10.69 5.90 0.10
C ILE A 23 10.14 4.62 -0.52
N THR A 24 8.91 4.67 -1.01
CA THR A 24 8.27 3.52 -1.63
C THR A 24 9.00 3.12 -2.90
N ALA A 25 9.39 4.09 -3.73
CA ALA A 25 10.14 3.81 -4.94
C ALA A 25 11.46 3.09 -4.61
N ALA A 26 12.17 3.54 -3.58
CA ALA A 26 13.41 2.89 -3.14
C ALA A 26 13.14 1.46 -2.65
N THR A 27 12.07 1.27 -1.88
CA THR A 27 11.69 -0.05 -1.39
C THR A 27 11.36 -1.01 -2.53
N LEU A 28 10.59 -0.54 -3.53
CA LEU A 28 10.22 -1.37 -4.67
C LEU A 28 11.44 -1.73 -5.52
N ASP A 29 12.41 -0.82 -5.60
CA ASP A 29 13.65 -1.07 -6.33
C ASP A 29 14.41 -2.23 -5.69
N VAL A 30 14.53 -2.23 -4.36
CA VAL A 30 15.17 -3.31 -3.62
C VAL A 30 14.41 -4.62 -3.79
N LEU A 31 13.09 -4.59 -3.65
CA LEU A 31 12.26 -5.79 -3.78
C LEU A 31 12.29 -6.34 -5.20
N GLY A 32 12.29 -5.47 -6.21
CA GLY A 32 12.39 -5.89 -7.60
C GLY A 32 13.72 -6.60 -7.87
N THR A 33 14.79 -6.07 -7.32
CA THR A 33 16.12 -6.71 -7.44
C THR A 33 16.13 -8.07 -6.74
N ALA A 34 15.59 -8.15 -5.52
CA ALA A 34 15.51 -9.40 -4.79
C ALA A 34 14.68 -10.43 -5.55
N ALA A 35 13.57 -9.99 -6.14
CA ALA A 35 12.71 -10.88 -6.92
C ALA A 35 13.47 -11.50 -8.09
N ARG A 36 14.29 -10.70 -8.79
CA ARG A 36 15.10 -11.21 -9.91
C ARG A 36 16.16 -12.17 -9.41
N VAL A 37 16.88 -11.79 -8.36
CA VAL A 37 18.00 -12.59 -7.86
C VAL A 37 17.56 -13.93 -7.33
N PHE A 38 16.41 -13.95 -6.63
CA PHE A 38 15.92 -15.17 -5.97
C PHE A 38 14.77 -15.83 -6.73
N ALA A 39 14.48 -15.37 -7.95
CA ALA A 39 13.42 -15.93 -8.80
C ALA A 39 12.06 -15.93 -8.09
N LEU A 40 11.74 -14.85 -7.38
CA LEU A 40 10.45 -14.69 -6.72
C LEU A 40 9.45 -14.07 -7.67
N ASP A 41 8.22 -14.55 -7.64
CA ASP A 41 7.15 -14.00 -8.46
C ASP A 41 6.31 -13.05 -7.62
N LEU A 42 6.64 -11.76 -7.68
CA LEU A 42 5.95 -10.71 -6.93
C LEU A 42 5.15 -9.84 -7.89
N SER A 43 3.91 -9.56 -7.51
CA SER A 43 3.03 -8.66 -8.26
C SER A 43 2.69 -7.46 -7.39
N PHE A 44 2.96 -6.25 -7.88
CA PHE A 44 2.72 -5.02 -7.14
C PHE A 44 1.53 -4.27 -7.72
N SER A 45 0.59 -3.88 -6.84
CA SER A 45 -0.60 -3.13 -7.23
C SER A 45 -0.66 -1.83 -6.42
N PRO A 46 -0.50 -0.66 -7.05
CA PRO A 46 -0.57 0.60 -6.33
C PRO A 46 -2.02 0.91 -5.93
N VAL A 47 -2.19 1.38 -4.70
CA VAL A 47 -3.48 1.81 -4.16
C VAL A 47 -3.28 3.12 -3.42
N THR A 48 -4.11 4.11 -3.73
CA THR A 48 -3.98 5.44 -3.15
C THR A 48 -4.62 5.52 -1.77
N VAL A 49 -3.87 6.05 -0.81
CA VAL A 49 -4.36 6.34 0.54
C VAL A 49 -3.85 7.72 0.96
N GLY A 50 -4.23 8.17 2.15
CA GLY A 50 -3.72 9.42 2.71
C GLY A 50 -4.38 10.65 2.10
N PHE A 51 -3.65 11.76 2.05
CA PHE A 51 -4.19 13.02 1.55
C PHE A 51 -4.62 12.95 0.09
N ALA A 52 -3.90 12.19 -0.74
CA ALA A 52 -4.28 12.04 -2.15
C ALA A 52 -5.64 11.36 -2.27
N ALA A 53 -5.89 10.32 -1.47
CA ALA A 53 -7.18 9.64 -1.46
C ALA A 53 -8.27 10.53 -0.89
N LEU A 54 -7.94 11.32 0.13
CA LEU A 54 -8.89 12.26 0.72
C LEU A 54 -9.38 13.27 -0.32
N ARG A 55 -8.45 13.81 -1.12
CA ARG A 55 -8.79 14.77 -2.16
C ARG A 55 -9.63 14.13 -3.28
N ALA A 56 -9.34 12.89 -3.63
CA ALA A 56 -9.98 12.23 -4.75
C ALA A 56 -11.30 11.54 -4.36
N HIS A 57 -11.38 11.02 -3.14
CA HIS A 57 -12.50 10.14 -2.74
C HIS A 57 -13.16 10.54 -1.43
N GLY A 58 -12.70 11.57 -0.75
CA GLY A 58 -13.28 12.01 0.51
C GLY A 58 -12.88 11.19 1.73
N SER A 59 -11.91 10.31 1.60
CA SER A 59 -11.40 9.50 2.72
C SER A 59 -9.92 9.23 2.54
N THR A 60 -9.19 9.22 3.64
CA THR A 60 -7.76 8.85 3.63
C THR A 60 -7.58 7.35 3.44
N LEU A 61 -8.62 6.56 3.71
CA LEU A 61 -8.63 5.12 3.45
C LEU A 61 -9.99 4.74 2.88
N PRO A 62 -10.19 4.88 1.56
CA PRO A 62 -11.46 4.48 0.95
C PRO A 62 -11.72 2.99 1.13
N ASP A 63 -13.00 2.60 1.14
CA ASP A 63 -13.39 1.20 1.30
C ASP A 63 -12.72 0.30 0.27
N ALA A 64 -12.62 0.76 -0.98
CA ALA A 64 -11.97 -0.01 -2.04
C ALA A 64 -10.49 -0.29 -1.71
N ALA A 65 -9.80 0.67 -1.08
CA ALA A 65 -8.41 0.48 -0.68
C ALA A 65 -8.30 -0.57 0.43
N ALA A 66 -9.19 -0.50 1.41
CA ALA A 66 -9.22 -1.49 2.49
C ALA A 66 -9.52 -2.89 1.97
N GLU A 67 -10.45 -2.99 1.02
CA GLU A 67 -10.79 -4.26 0.39
C GLU A 67 -9.62 -4.83 -0.40
N ALA A 68 -8.91 -3.98 -1.14
CA ALA A 68 -7.73 -4.40 -1.89
C ALA A 68 -6.66 -4.94 -0.96
N ALA A 69 -6.45 -4.28 0.18
CA ALA A 69 -5.48 -4.72 1.18
C ALA A 69 -5.86 -6.09 1.75
N SER A 70 -7.15 -6.28 2.06
CA SER A 70 -7.63 -7.56 2.58
C SER A 70 -7.46 -8.70 1.60
N ALA A 71 -7.58 -8.42 0.30
CA ALA A 71 -7.47 -9.43 -0.74
C ALA A 71 -6.02 -9.74 -1.13
N ALA A 72 -5.08 -8.89 -0.74
CA ALA A 72 -3.67 -9.07 -1.08
C ALA A 72 -2.99 -10.05 -0.12
N ASP A 73 -1.87 -10.59 -0.55
CA ASP A 73 -1.04 -11.45 0.31
C ASP A 73 -0.21 -10.61 1.29
N ALA A 74 0.14 -9.39 0.89
CA ALA A 74 0.89 -8.47 1.73
C ALA A 74 0.59 -7.03 1.34
N VAL A 75 0.88 -6.11 2.22
CA VAL A 75 0.70 -4.67 2.00
C VAL A 75 1.99 -3.95 2.38
N ILE A 76 2.45 -3.08 1.48
CA ILE A 76 3.51 -2.13 1.78
C ILE A 76 2.83 -0.79 2.01
N LEU A 77 2.98 -0.24 3.19
CA LEU A 77 2.40 1.05 3.55
C LEU A 77 3.52 2.01 3.89
N GLY A 78 3.60 3.11 3.15
CA GLY A 78 4.55 4.18 3.42
C GLY A 78 4.09 5.05 4.58
N PRO A 79 4.83 6.12 4.87
CA PRO A 79 4.48 7.00 5.99
C PRO A 79 3.17 7.72 5.75
N VAL A 80 2.39 7.91 6.81
CA VAL A 80 1.12 8.62 6.74
C VAL A 80 1.11 9.73 7.77
N SER A 81 0.53 10.88 7.40
CA SER A 81 0.47 12.06 8.25
C SER A 81 -0.83 12.08 9.05
N HIS A 82 -1.13 10.99 9.76
CA HIS A 82 -2.44 10.82 10.40
C HIS A 82 -2.76 11.90 11.43
N ASN A 83 -1.76 12.51 12.04
CA ASN A 83 -1.98 13.61 12.99
C ASN A 83 -2.54 14.87 12.33
N ASP A 84 -2.35 14.99 11.01
CA ASP A 84 -2.82 16.15 10.23
C ASP A 84 -4.11 15.85 9.47
N TYR A 85 -4.66 14.65 9.61
CA TYR A 85 -5.90 14.29 8.94
C TYR A 85 -7.09 14.95 9.65
N PRO A 86 -8.18 15.22 8.91
CA PRO A 86 -9.40 15.72 9.54
C PRO A 86 -10.01 14.65 10.45
N PRO A 87 -11.02 15.02 11.26
CA PRO A 87 -11.74 14.04 12.08
C PRO A 87 -12.31 12.89 11.24
N VAL A 88 -12.50 11.74 11.88
CA VAL A 88 -13.02 10.54 11.22
C VAL A 88 -14.32 10.82 10.49
N ALA A 89 -15.21 11.63 11.08
CA ALA A 89 -16.48 11.99 10.46
C ALA A 89 -16.30 12.73 9.13
N GLN A 90 -15.11 13.29 8.88
CA GLN A 90 -14.78 14.01 7.65
C GLN A 90 -13.81 13.20 6.77
N GLY A 91 -13.65 11.92 7.05
CA GLY A 91 -12.87 11.02 6.23
C GLY A 91 -11.44 10.75 6.68
N GLY A 92 -11.06 11.25 7.86
CA GLY A 92 -9.68 11.13 8.37
C GLY A 92 -9.42 9.85 9.13
N LEU A 93 -9.26 8.74 8.43
CA LEU A 93 -8.88 7.46 9.04
C LEU A 93 -7.36 7.34 9.06
N ASN A 94 -6.83 6.64 10.06
CA ASN A 94 -5.40 6.31 10.12
C ASN A 94 -5.18 4.98 9.41
N PRO A 95 -4.63 4.97 8.18
CA PRO A 95 -4.47 3.72 7.42
C PRO A 95 -3.64 2.68 8.18
N SER A 96 -2.60 3.10 8.87
CA SER A 96 -1.76 2.18 9.63
C SER A 96 -2.55 1.44 10.71
N GLY A 97 -3.40 2.17 11.44
CA GLY A 97 -4.23 1.59 12.47
C GLY A 97 -5.36 0.72 11.91
N GLU A 98 -6.01 1.20 10.85
CA GLU A 98 -7.16 0.51 10.28
C GLU A 98 -6.78 -0.79 9.57
N LEU A 99 -5.56 -0.87 9.01
CA LEU A 99 -5.11 -2.04 8.26
C LEU A 99 -4.49 -3.14 9.12
N ARG A 100 -4.33 -2.92 10.41
CA ARG A 100 -3.79 -3.93 11.32
C ARG A 100 -4.78 -5.01 11.66
#